data_fe23a902f345073f66150c0a88d751ae
#
_entry.id   fe23a902f345073f66150c0a88d751ae
#
_cell.length_a   1.000
_cell.length_b   1.000
_cell.length_c   1.000
_cell.angle_alpha   90.00
_cell.angle_beta   90.00
_cell.angle_gamma   90.00
#
_symmetry.space_group_name_H-M   'P 1'
#
loop_
_entity.id
_entity.type
_entity.pdbx_description
1 polymer ?
#
loop_
_entity_poly.entity_id
_entity_poly.type
_entity_poly.pdbx_seq_one_letter_code
_entity_poly.pdbx_strand_id
1 'polypeptide(L)'
;MKVKLISATQNPIDLMWTAARTCYSEKSPIDIWTEDRFPNLEENDAQREFRLWNLVKTVLDSGHESIAEIVNFTFAIEGVSRVLLAQITRHRTGVVFQVQSQRYVEFKESYDTLTEAFDKGTEQQEEYLKTIANKYFTEITNDNYRDYIQALINYLGAIKRGIKAEDARMILPNATKTNIVMTVNLRQLMHMCNLRLCTRAQAEIRNLFKLIKIEVEAYDKKLNSLLVPTCFKLGYCPEHNSCKQKPTKQEVFEYYERYKNLNDE
;
A
#
# COMPACT_ATOMS: atom_id res chain seq x y z
N MET A 1 4.53 -4.30 11.74
CA MET A 1 3.55 -4.00 10.66
C MET A 1 2.82 -5.26 10.26
N LYS A 2 1.48 -5.21 10.16
CA LYS A 2 0.62 -6.28 9.62
C LYS A 2 -0.38 -5.66 8.66
N VAL A 3 -0.77 -6.41 7.63
CA VAL A 3 -1.79 -6.02 6.65
C VAL A 3 -2.76 -7.15 6.49
N LYS A 4 -4.05 -6.83 6.38
CA LYS A 4 -5.11 -7.79 6.07
C LYS A 4 -6.12 -7.18 5.12
N LEU A 5 -6.42 -7.86 4.03
CA LEU A 5 -7.56 -7.55 3.18
C LEU A 5 -8.85 -7.97 3.91
N ILE A 6 -9.68 -7.00 4.27
CA ILE A 6 -10.93 -7.24 5.03
C ILE A 6 -12.18 -7.17 4.17
N SER A 7 -12.10 -6.54 3.00
CA SER A 7 -13.19 -6.50 2.03
C SER A 7 -12.64 -6.25 0.62
N ALA A 8 -13.26 -6.86 -0.38
CA ALA A 8 -12.99 -6.60 -1.79
C ALA A 8 -14.28 -6.72 -2.61
N THR A 9 -14.33 -6.04 -3.75
CA THR A 9 -15.42 -6.11 -4.71
C THR A 9 -15.55 -7.53 -5.26
N GLN A 10 -16.71 -8.16 -5.14
CA GLN A 10 -16.99 -9.49 -5.71
C GLN A 10 -16.99 -9.45 -7.24
N ASN A 11 -16.52 -10.53 -7.88
CA ASN A 11 -16.45 -10.68 -9.34
C ASN A 11 -15.82 -9.47 -10.06
N PRO A 12 -14.61 -9.04 -9.64
CA PRO A 12 -14.01 -7.80 -10.12
C PRO A 12 -13.72 -7.80 -11.62
N ILE A 13 -13.34 -8.95 -12.19
CA ILE A 13 -13.08 -9.10 -13.63
C ILE A 13 -14.36 -8.97 -14.44
N ASP A 14 -15.45 -9.59 -14.00
CA ASP A 14 -16.76 -9.47 -14.63
C ASP A 14 -17.28 -8.03 -14.65
N LEU A 15 -17.10 -7.30 -13.54
CA LEU A 15 -17.50 -5.90 -13.44
C LEU A 15 -16.68 -5.01 -14.40
N MET A 16 -15.35 -5.15 -14.41
CA MET A 16 -14.49 -4.39 -15.33
C MET A 16 -14.79 -4.72 -16.79
N TRP A 17 -15.04 -5.99 -17.10
CA TRP A 17 -15.42 -6.41 -18.44
C TRP A 17 -16.76 -5.81 -18.86
N THR A 18 -17.77 -5.83 -17.98
CA THR A 18 -19.08 -5.22 -18.24
C THR A 18 -18.94 -3.72 -18.47
N ALA A 19 -18.15 -3.02 -17.64
CA ALA A 19 -17.88 -1.60 -17.82
C ALA A 19 -17.20 -1.30 -19.15
N ALA A 20 -16.20 -2.10 -19.54
CA ALA A 20 -15.52 -1.96 -20.84
C ALA A 20 -16.51 -2.17 -22.01
N ARG A 21 -17.31 -3.22 -21.96
CA ARG A 21 -18.33 -3.54 -23.00
C ARG A 21 -19.39 -2.45 -23.12
N THR A 22 -19.83 -1.89 -22.00
CA THR A 22 -20.82 -0.79 -21.99
C THR A 22 -20.39 0.41 -22.83
N CYS A 23 -19.08 0.69 -22.90
CA CYS A 23 -18.57 1.81 -23.70
C CYS A 23 -18.59 1.57 -25.20
N TYR A 24 -18.64 0.32 -25.67
CA TYR A 24 -18.49 -0.05 -27.09
C TYR A 24 -19.59 -0.98 -27.62
N SER A 25 -20.66 -1.18 -26.88
CA SER A 25 -21.79 -2.04 -27.26
C SER A 25 -23.06 -1.21 -27.43
N GLU A 26 -23.91 -1.60 -28.40
CA GLU A 26 -25.26 -1.05 -28.53
C GLU A 26 -26.22 -1.67 -27.49
N LYS A 27 -25.85 -2.79 -26.86
CA LYS A 27 -26.66 -3.46 -25.84
C LYS A 27 -26.62 -2.64 -24.51
N SER A 28 -27.72 -2.80 -23.77
CA SER A 28 -27.80 -2.21 -22.43
C SER A 28 -26.76 -2.84 -21.45
N PRO A 29 -26.31 -2.13 -20.40
CA PRO A 29 -25.46 -2.72 -19.37
C PRO A 29 -26.08 -3.94 -18.67
N ILE A 30 -27.42 -3.99 -18.60
CA ILE A 30 -28.14 -5.12 -18.00
C ILE A 30 -27.99 -6.35 -18.89
N ASP A 31 -28.22 -6.22 -20.20
CA ASP A 31 -28.12 -7.33 -21.16
C ASP A 31 -26.66 -7.83 -21.24
N ILE A 32 -25.68 -6.93 -21.22
CA ILE A 32 -24.26 -7.29 -21.16
C ILE A 32 -23.95 -8.12 -19.90
N TRP A 33 -24.47 -7.72 -18.75
CA TRP A 33 -24.25 -8.42 -17.49
C TRP A 33 -24.97 -9.78 -17.43
N THR A 34 -26.20 -9.88 -17.93
CA THR A 34 -27.03 -11.09 -17.79
C THR A 34 -26.83 -12.09 -18.93
N GLU A 35 -26.63 -11.60 -20.16
CA GLU A 35 -26.56 -12.44 -21.35
C GLU A 35 -25.15 -12.60 -21.91
N ASP A 36 -24.49 -11.50 -22.25
CA ASP A 36 -23.20 -11.53 -22.95
C ASP A 36 -22.05 -12.07 -22.09
N ARG A 37 -22.17 -11.99 -20.76
CA ARG A 37 -21.21 -12.58 -19.84
C ARG A 37 -21.15 -14.12 -19.97
N PHE A 38 -22.24 -14.75 -20.37
CA PHE A 38 -22.39 -16.19 -20.58
C PHE A 38 -22.94 -16.52 -21.98
N PRO A 39 -22.23 -16.13 -23.07
CA PRO A 39 -22.78 -16.25 -24.43
C PRO A 39 -22.85 -17.70 -24.93
N ASN A 40 -22.12 -18.63 -24.31
CA ASN A 40 -22.01 -20.02 -24.71
C ASN A 40 -22.27 -20.96 -23.53
N LEU A 41 -23.31 -21.81 -23.67
CA LEU A 41 -23.61 -22.88 -22.70
C LEU A 41 -22.49 -23.96 -22.65
N GLU A 42 -21.65 -24.04 -23.69
CA GLU A 42 -20.51 -24.98 -23.78
C GLU A 42 -19.21 -24.41 -23.27
N GLU A 43 -19.12 -23.10 -22.99
CA GLU A 43 -17.92 -22.45 -22.46
C GLU A 43 -17.71 -22.85 -20.99
N ASN A 44 -16.60 -23.51 -20.69
CA ASN A 44 -16.24 -23.77 -19.29
C ASN A 44 -15.75 -22.51 -18.56
N ASP A 45 -15.76 -22.54 -17.22
CA ASP A 45 -15.38 -21.38 -16.38
C ASP A 45 -13.98 -20.82 -16.68
N ALA A 46 -13.01 -21.68 -16.99
CA ALA A 46 -11.64 -21.25 -17.30
C ALA A 46 -11.56 -20.50 -18.65
N GLN A 47 -12.28 -20.98 -19.67
CA GLN A 47 -12.36 -20.33 -20.98
C GLN A 47 -13.06 -18.97 -20.88
N ARG A 48 -14.16 -18.93 -20.12
CA ARG A 48 -14.89 -17.71 -19.83
C ARG A 48 -13.99 -16.68 -19.12
N GLU A 49 -13.35 -17.10 -18.03
CA GLU A 49 -12.46 -16.24 -17.26
C GLU A 49 -11.28 -15.71 -18.09
N PHE A 50 -10.72 -16.54 -18.96
CA PHE A 50 -9.67 -16.14 -19.90
C PHE A 50 -10.18 -15.08 -20.89
N ARG A 51 -11.35 -15.28 -21.49
CA ARG A 51 -11.97 -14.34 -22.43
C ARG A 51 -12.23 -12.98 -21.78
N LEU A 52 -12.86 -12.97 -20.59
CA LEU A 52 -13.14 -11.73 -19.86
C LEU A 52 -11.84 -10.99 -19.49
N TRP A 53 -10.86 -11.72 -18.96
CA TRP A 53 -9.58 -11.13 -18.58
C TRP A 53 -8.80 -10.54 -19.76
N ASN A 54 -8.78 -11.21 -20.91
CA ASN A 54 -8.07 -10.71 -22.09
C ASN A 54 -8.61 -9.35 -22.56
N LEU A 55 -9.94 -9.17 -22.58
CA LEU A 55 -10.52 -7.87 -22.92
C LEU A 55 -10.14 -6.81 -21.87
N VAL A 56 -10.35 -7.11 -20.59
CA VAL A 56 -9.99 -6.20 -19.48
C VAL A 56 -8.51 -5.79 -19.57
N LYS A 57 -7.61 -6.78 -19.75
CA LYS A 57 -6.17 -6.52 -19.85
C LYS A 57 -5.82 -5.65 -21.06
N THR A 58 -6.41 -5.92 -22.23
CA THR A 58 -6.21 -5.13 -23.45
C THR A 58 -6.65 -3.67 -23.25
N VAL A 59 -7.81 -3.46 -22.63
CA VAL A 59 -8.33 -2.11 -22.35
C VAL A 59 -7.43 -1.35 -21.37
N LEU A 60 -6.97 -2.02 -20.30
CA LEU A 60 -6.05 -1.43 -19.34
C LEU A 60 -4.66 -1.12 -19.96
N ASP A 61 -4.13 -2.02 -20.77
CA ASP A 61 -2.83 -1.85 -21.46
C ASP A 61 -2.88 -0.71 -22.49
N SER A 62 -4.06 -0.44 -23.07
CA SER A 62 -4.30 0.69 -23.96
C SER A 62 -4.44 2.02 -23.20
N GLY A 63 -4.31 2.03 -21.87
CA GLY A 63 -4.39 3.22 -21.03
C GLY A 63 -5.80 3.62 -20.59
N HIS A 64 -6.83 2.85 -20.93
CA HIS A 64 -8.22 3.09 -20.49
C HIS A 64 -8.46 2.53 -19.09
N GLU A 65 -7.84 3.16 -18.08
CA GLU A 65 -7.83 2.67 -16.69
C GLU A 65 -9.12 2.97 -15.91
N SER A 66 -10.08 3.70 -16.49
CA SER A 66 -11.34 4.06 -15.80
C SER A 66 -12.15 2.85 -15.34
N ILE A 67 -12.10 1.74 -16.09
CA ILE A 67 -12.78 0.49 -15.72
C ILE A 67 -12.26 -0.10 -14.37
N ALA A 68 -11.05 0.24 -13.96
CA ALA A 68 -10.49 -0.20 -12.68
C ALA A 68 -11.00 0.62 -11.48
N GLU A 69 -11.68 1.74 -11.69
CA GLU A 69 -12.21 2.57 -10.59
C GLU A 69 -13.39 1.92 -9.85
N ILE A 70 -14.11 0.99 -10.50
CA ILE A 70 -15.27 0.31 -9.92
C ILE A 70 -14.88 -0.81 -8.94
N VAL A 71 -13.64 -1.29 -8.99
CA VAL A 71 -13.12 -2.35 -8.11
C VAL A 71 -12.47 -1.73 -6.89
N ASN A 72 -12.91 -2.11 -5.70
CA ASN A 72 -12.45 -1.55 -4.42
C ASN A 72 -11.90 -2.64 -3.51
N PHE A 73 -10.89 -2.26 -2.72
CA PHE A 73 -10.29 -3.06 -1.66
C PHE A 73 -10.30 -2.28 -0.36
N THR A 74 -10.56 -2.96 0.76
CA THR A 74 -10.43 -2.38 2.09
C THR A 74 -9.41 -3.19 2.89
N PHE A 75 -8.36 -2.52 3.35
CA PHE A 75 -7.28 -3.12 4.13
C PHE A 75 -7.30 -2.62 5.58
N ALA A 76 -7.12 -3.54 6.54
CA ALA A 76 -6.69 -3.22 7.89
C ALA A 76 -5.16 -3.26 7.93
N ILE A 77 -4.55 -2.17 8.42
CA ILE A 77 -3.10 -1.96 8.47
C ILE A 77 -2.72 -1.62 9.90
N GLU A 78 -1.82 -2.40 10.50
CA GLU A 78 -1.41 -2.24 11.89
C GLU A 78 0.09 -1.96 12.02
N GLY A 79 0.43 -1.13 13.00
CA GLY A 79 1.80 -0.91 13.43
C GLY A 79 2.68 -0.19 12.41
N VAL A 80 2.15 0.82 11.73
CA VAL A 80 2.87 1.71 10.83
C VAL A 80 3.22 3.02 11.51
N SER A 81 4.31 3.67 11.10
CA SER A 81 4.72 4.95 11.66
C SER A 81 3.85 6.13 11.23
N ARG A 82 3.91 7.23 11.99
CA ARG A 82 3.34 8.52 11.57
C ARG A 82 4.07 9.09 10.34
N VAL A 83 5.33 8.72 10.12
CA VAL A 83 6.07 9.05 8.89
C VAL A 83 5.38 8.40 7.68
N LEU A 84 5.10 7.11 7.77
CA LEU A 84 4.38 6.39 6.70
C LEU A 84 3.00 7.00 6.47
N LEU A 85 2.26 7.30 7.55
CA LEU A 85 0.96 7.96 7.45
C LEU A 85 1.05 9.27 6.65
N ALA A 86 2.03 10.13 6.93
CA ALA A 86 2.24 11.38 6.21
C ALA A 86 2.54 11.15 4.71
N GLN A 87 3.18 10.04 4.37
CA GLN A 87 3.48 9.69 2.97
C GLN A 87 2.27 9.09 2.24
N ILE A 88 1.53 8.19 2.90
CA ILE A 88 0.42 7.48 2.24
C ILE A 88 -0.79 8.40 2.01
N THR A 89 -1.05 9.34 2.91
CA THR A 89 -2.15 10.32 2.79
C THR A 89 -1.91 11.40 1.73
N ARG A 90 -0.73 11.42 1.06
CA ARG A 90 -0.51 12.23 -0.13
C ARG A 90 -1.29 11.70 -1.35
N HIS A 91 -1.69 10.44 -1.33
CA HIS A 91 -2.63 9.88 -2.30
C HIS A 91 -4.04 10.30 -1.91
N ARG A 92 -4.78 10.95 -2.82
CA ARG A 92 -6.05 11.61 -2.48
C ARG A 92 -7.24 11.16 -3.33
N THR A 93 -7.01 10.73 -4.56
CA THR A 93 -8.06 10.31 -5.48
C THR A 93 -8.29 8.81 -5.36
N GLY A 94 -9.54 8.38 -5.25
CA GLY A 94 -9.89 6.95 -5.22
C GLY A 94 -9.41 6.19 -3.98
N VAL A 95 -9.10 6.89 -2.89
CA VAL A 95 -8.65 6.29 -1.61
C VAL A 95 -9.19 7.08 -0.42
N VAL A 96 -9.53 6.33 0.64
CA VAL A 96 -10.01 6.89 1.92
C VAL A 96 -9.23 6.24 3.07
N PHE A 97 -8.92 7.01 4.10
CA PHE A 97 -8.17 6.56 5.28
C PHE A 97 -8.96 6.85 6.55
N GLN A 98 -9.12 5.83 7.41
CA GLN A 98 -9.53 5.97 8.81
C GLN A 98 -8.35 5.61 9.69
N VAL A 99 -7.90 6.54 10.51
CA VAL A 99 -6.65 6.43 11.27
C VAL A 99 -6.94 6.47 12.76
N GLN A 100 -6.28 5.58 13.51
CA GLN A 100 -6.37 5.59 14.97
C GLN A 100 -5.93 6.94 15.54
N SER A 101 -6.81 7.56 16.30
CA SER A 101 -6.61 8.91 16.82
C SER A 101 -5.85 8.90 18.15
N GLN A 102 -4.71 9.59 18.20
CA GLN A 102 -4.00 9.88 19.45
C GLN A 102 -4.66 10.98 20.30
N ARG A 103 -5.78 11.55 19.85
CA ARG A 103 -6.61 12.45 20.65
C ARG A 103 -7.45 11.67 21.65
N TYR A 104 -7.91 10.47 21.26
CA TYR A 104 -8.82 9.62 22.05
C TYR A 104 -8.16 8.38 22.61
N VAL A 105 -7.05 7.93 22.01
CA VAL A 105 -6.34 6.72 22.41
C VAL A 105 -5.01 7.11 23.03
N GLU A 106 -4.94 7.01 24.35
CA GLU A 106 -3.73 7.29 25.15
C GLU A 106 -2.86 6.04 25.27
N PHE A 107 -1.57 6.24 25.50
CA PHE A 107 -0.68 5.16 25.91
C PHE A 107 -0.90 4.83 27.39
N LYS A 108 -1.05 3.53 27.69
CA LYS A 108 -1.48 3.05 29.01
C LYS A 108 -0.32 2.54 29.88
N GLU A 109 0.89 3.06 29.67
CA GLU A 109 2.03 2.72 30.51
C GLU A 109 2.06 3.58 31.78
N SER A 110 2.63 3.04 32.87
CA SER A 110 2.83 3.81 34.09
C SER A 110 4.04 4.74 33.96
N TYR A 111 3.82 6.03 34.17
CA TYR A 111 4.90 7.03 34.20
C TYR A 111 5.99 6.64 35.21
N ASP A 112 5.58 6.31 36.45
CA ASP A 112 6.52 6.04 37.56
C ASP A 112 7.32 4.77 37.28
N THR A 113 6.68 3.70 36.78
CA THR A 113 7.37 2.43 36.45
C THR A 113 8.38 2.62 35.32
N LEU A 114 8.02 3.38 34.26
CA LEU A 114 8.96 3.63 33.15
C LEU A 114 10.12 4.51 33.56
N THR A 115 9.87 5.52 34.38
CA THR A 115 10.94 6.42 34.89
C THR A 115 11.89 5.63 35.77
N GLU A 116 11.39 4.83 36.70
CA GLU A 116 12.21 3.97 37.57
C GLU A 116 13.08 2.99 36.76
N ALA A 117 12.48 2.32 35.76
CA ALA A 117 13.22 1.40 34.89
C ALA A 117 14.29 2.12 34.05
N PHE A 118 13.98 3.33 33.55
CA PHE A 118 14.89 4.13 32.76
C PHE A 118 16.11 4.62 33.57
N ASP A 119 15.89 5.02 34.84
CA ASP A 119 16.95 5.55 35.71
C ASP A 119 17.85 4.44 36.29
N LYS A 120 17.29 3.29 36.68
CA LYS A 120 18.04 2.18 37.28
C LYS A 120 18.93 1.42 36.29
N GLY A 121 18.44 1.21 35.03
CA GLY A 121 19.24 0.67 33.94
C GLY A 121 19.81 -0.73 34.15
N THR A 122 19.16 -1.61 34.96
CA THR A 122 19.59 -3.00 35.08
C THR A 122 19.26 -3.74 33.77
N GLU A 123 19.94 -4.86 33.49
CA GLU A 123 19.74 -5.65 32.28
C GLU A 123 18.26 -6.04 32.08
N GLN A 124 17.57 -6.43 33.14
CA GLN A 124 16.15 -6.77 33.10
C GLN A 124 15.28 -5.55 32.77
N GLN A 125 15.63 -4.37 33.26
CA GLN A 125 14.92 -3.13 32.97
C GLN A 125 15.16 -2.66 31.54
N GLU A 126 16.38 -2.79 31.01
CA GLU A 126 16.69 -2.49 29.63
C GLU A 126 15.86 -3.36 28.66
N GLU A 127 15.71 -4.65 28.92
CA GLU A 127 14.87 -5.55 28.11
C GLU A 127 13.37 -5.16 28.17
N TYR A 128 12.89 -4.77 29.37
CA TYR A 128 11.55 -4.22 29.53
C TYR A 128 11.37 -2.94 28.71
N LEU A 129 12.31 -1.98 28.77
CA LEU A 129 12.25 -0.73 28.00
C LEU A 129 12.24 -0.99 26.49
N LYS A 130 13.05 -1.94 25.99
CA LYS A 130 13.05 -2.35 24.57
C LYS A 130 11.69 -2.95 24.16
N THR A 131 11.09 -3.76 25.03
CA THR A 131 9.76 -4.34 24.80
C THR A 131 8.70 -3.24 24.65
N ILE A 132 8.73 -2.23 25.55
CA ILE A 132 7.82 -1.06 25.47
C ILE A 132 8.10 -0.21 24.23
N ALA A 133 9.38 0.04 23.91
CA ALA A 133 9.74 0.77 22.70
C ALA A 133 9.21 0.05 21.45
N ASN A 134 9.40 -1.27 21.33
CA ASN A 134 8.86 -2.07 20.24
C ASN A 134 7.33 -2.12 20.19
N LYS A 135 6.65 -1.97 21.32
CA LYS A 135 5.18 -1.89 21.36
C LYS A 135 4.66 -0.61 20.68
N TYR A 136 5.29 0.53 20.93
CA TYR A 136 4.76 1.83 20.55
C TYR A 136 5.45 2.53 19.37
N PHE A 137 6.66 2.11 19.02
CA PHE A 137 7.45 2.75 17.97
C PHE A 137 7.92 1.77 16.90
N THR A 138 8.23 2.29 15.71
CA THR A 138 8.82 1.53 14.60
C THR A 138 10.34 1.77 14.56
N GLU A 139 11.07 0.91 13.83
CA GLU A 139 12.51 1.04 13.58
C GLU A 139 13.36 1.14 14.87
N ILE A 140 13.03 0.29 15.88
CA ILE A 140 13.73 0.23 17.16
C ILE A 140 15.04 -0.54 16.99
N THR A 141 16.13 0.10 17.45
CA THR A 141 17.49 -0.46 17.51
C THR A 141 18.04 -0.38 18.94
N ASN A 142 19.17 -1.05 19.19
CA ASN A 142 19.84 -0.94 20.48
C ASN A 142 20.34 0.49 20.77
N ASP A 143 20.59 1.30 19.74
CA ASP A 143 21.13 2.66 19.89
C ASP A 143 20.04 3.71 20.12
N ASN A 144 18.78 3.46 19.68
CA ASN A 144 17.75 4.50 19.68
C ASN A 144 16.56 4.25 20.63
N TYR A 145 16.38 3.04 21.18
CA TYR A 145 15.18 2.73 21.98
C TYR A 145 15.03 3.63 23.21
N ARG A 146 16.15 4.04 23.84
CA ARG A 146 16.12 4.93 25.02
C ARG A 146 15.59 6.33 24.67
N ASP A 147 15.91 6.88 23.51
CA ASP A 147 15.38 8.17 23.05
C ASP A 147 13.86 8.13 22.89
N TYR A 148 13.34 7.03 22.34
CA TYR A 148 11.89 6.83 22.21
C TYR A 148 11.19 6.63 23.56
N ILE A 149 11.83 5.90 24.49
CA ILE A 149 11.31 5.76 25.87
C ILE A 149 11.31 7.09 26.58
N GLN A 150 12.35 7.89 26.44
CA GLN A 150 12.39 9.24 27.03
C GLN A 150 11.23 10.12 26.50
N ALA A 151 10.95 10.07 25.20
CA ALA A 151 9.81 10.77 24.61
C ALA A 151 8.47 10.27 25.17
N LEU A 152 8.34 8.96 25.40
CA LEU A 152 7.14 8.36 26.01
C LEU A 152 7.00 8.79 27.48
N ILE A 153 8.08 8.79 28.27
CA ILE A 153 8.08 9.29 29.65
C ILE A 153 7.65 10.77 29.69
N ASN A 154 8.16 11.59 28.79
CA ASN A 154 7.80 13.02 28.70
C ASN A 154 6.31 13.20 28.37
N TYR A 155 5.76 12.38 27.45
CA TYR A 155 4.33 12.34 27.12
C TYR A 155 3.48 11.94 28.34
N LEU A 156 3.83 10.84 29.00
CA LEU A 156 3.09 10.35 30.18
C LEU A 156 3.19 11.33 31.35
N GLY A 157 4.34 11.97 31.54
CA GLY A 157 4.51 13.05 32.49
C GLY A 157 3.63 14.28 32.21
N ALA A 158 3.43 14.61 30.93
CA ALA A 158 2.49 15.66 30.53
C ALA A 158 1.03 15.29 30.87
N ILE A 159 0.63 14.04 30.56
CA ILE A 159 -0.70 13.50 30.94
C ILE A 159 -0.88 13.54 32.48
N LYS A 160 0.12 13.08 33.24
CA LYS A 160 0.09 13.09 34.73
C LYS A 160 -0.10 14.50 35.29
N ARG A 161 0.41 15.55 34.62
CA ARG A 161 0.20 16.97 34.97
C ARG A 161 -1.14 17.53 34.49
N GLY A 162 -2.02 16.72 33.88
CA GLY A 162 -3.35 17.12 33.42
C GLY A 162 -3.37 17.75 32.00
N ILE A 163 -2.28 17.69 31.26
CA ILE A 163 -2.26 18.11 29.84
C ILE A 163 -3.07 17.10 29.04
N LYS A 164 -4.00 17.61 28.22
CA LYS A 164 -4.85 16.76 27.39
C LYS A 164 -4.01 15.94 26.38
N ALA A 165 -4.45 14.71 26.07
CA ALA A 165 -3.77 13.82 25.12
C ALA A 165 -3.55 14.47 23.74
N GLU A 166 -4.51 15.30 23.29
CA GLU A 166 -4.42 16.02 22.01
C GLU A 166 -3.25 17.01 21.94
N ASP A 167 -2.80 17.53 23.07
CA ASP A 167 -1.65 18.43 23.17
C ASP A 167 -0.37 17.66 23.55
N ALA A 168 -0.46 16.76 24.53
CA ALA A 168 0.66 15.95 24.99
C ALA A 168 1.32 15.13 23.86
N ARG A 169 0.50 14.63 22.90
CA ARG A 169 0.98 13.85 21.76
C ARG A 169 2.01 14.59 20.86
N MET A 170 2.09 15.92 20.96
CA MET A 170 3.10 16.71 20.21
C MET A 170 4.54 16.38 20.61
N ILE A 171 4.73 15.78 21.80
CA ILE A 171 6.04 15.31 22.27
C ILE A 171 6.48 14.02 21.59
N LEU A 172 5.52 13.24 21.08
CA LEU A 172 5.77 11.90 20.52
C LEU A 172 6.51 11.99 19.18
N PRO A 173 7.51 11.14 18.95
CA PRO A 173 8.26 11.13 17.72
C PRO A 173 7.42 10.60 16.54
N ASN A 174 7.84 10.94 15.33
CA ASN A 174 7.21 10.46 14.09
C ASN A 174 7.27 8.93 13.92
N ALA A 175 8.18 8.24 14.60
CA ALA A 175 8.23 6.78 14.65
C ALA A 175 7.08 6.13 15.43
N THR A 176 6.25 6.93 16.11
CA THR A 176 5.09 6.43 16.86
C THR A 176 4.16 5.65 15.96
N LYS A 177 3.80 4.43 16.39
CA LYS A 177 2.90 3.55 15.65
C LYS A 177 1.47 4.08 15.63
N THR A 178 0.81 3.79 14.54
CA THR A 178 -0.63 4.00 14.34
C THR A 178 -1.23 2.85 13.53
N ASN A 179 -2.55 2.76 13.50
CA ASN A 179 -3.31 1.78 12.74
C ASN A 179 -4.22 2.52 11.76
N ILE A 180 -4.46 1.90 10.60
CA ILE A 180 -5.21 2.50 9.49
C ILE A 180 -6.19 1.47 8.94
N VAL A 181 -7.41 1.89 8.67
CA VAL A 181 -8.29 1.23 7.71
C VAL A 181 -8.25 2.05 6.43
N MET A 182 -7.85 1.44 5.33
CA MET A 182 -7.72 2.08 4.02
C MET A 182 -8.67 1.41 3.04
N THR A 183 -9.56 2.19 2.43
CA THR A 183 -10.33 1.74 1.24
C THR A 183 -9.76 2.43 0.01
N VAL A 184 -9.49 1.66 -1.03
CA VAL A 184 -8.84 2.15 -2.26
C VAL A 184 -9.42 1.43 -3.47
N ASN A 185 -9.68 2.16 -4.57
CA ASN A 185 -10.03 1.52 -5.82
C ASN A 185 -8.79 0.96 -6.55
N LEU A 186 -8.99 0.00 -7.45
CA LEU A 186 -7.89 -0.69 -8.15
C LEU A 186 -7.02 0.29 -8.96
N ARG A 187 -7.62 1.27 -9.66
CA ARG A 187 -6.85 2.26 -10.41
C ARG A 187 -5.87 3.03 -9.52
N GLN A 188 -6.37 3.52 -8.40
CA GLN A 188 -5.53 4.23 -7.43
C GLN A 188 -4.50 3.30 -6.77
N LEU A 189 -4.87 2.04 -6.49
CA LEU A 189 -3.93 1.06 -5.94
C LEU A 189 -2.80 0.76 -6.93
N MET A 190 -3.09 0.62 -8.23
CA MET A 190 -2.08 0.50 -9.29
C MET A 190 -1.14 1.71 -9.28
N HIS A 191 -1.69 2.93 -9.24
CA HIS A 191 -0.88 4.15 -9.17
C HIS A 191 0.00 4.20 -7.92
N MET A 192 -0.54 3.86 -6.75
CA MET A 192 0.22 3.78 -5.51
C MET A 192 1.35 2.75 -5.61
N CYS A 193 1.09 1.56 -6.14
CA CYS A 193 2.09 0.52 -6.37
C CYS A 193 3.19 0.97 -7.34
N ASN A 194 2.84 1.68 -8.41
CA ASN A 194 3.80 2.23 -9.36
C ASN A 194 4.87 3.09 -8.64
N LEU A 195 4.46 3.89 -7.66
CA LEU A 195 5.34 4.78 -6.91
C LEU A 195 6.02 4.10 -5.71
N ARG A 196 5.27 3.28 -4.95
CA ARG A 196 5.71 2.81 -3.63
C ARG A 196 6.45 1.47 -3.67
N LEU A 197 6.32 0.68 -4.73
CA LEU A 197 7.12 -0.54 -4.93
C LEU A 197 8.52 -0.26 -5.49
N CYS A 198 8.79 0.96 -5.96
CA CYS A 198 10.12 1.37 -6.41
C CYS A 198 11.13 1.33 -5.26
N THR A 199 12.37 0.90 -5.53
CA THR A 199 13.46 0.84 -4.52
C THR A 199 13.81 2.21 -3.95
N ARG A 200 13.48 3.31 -4.62
CA ARG A 200 13.66 4.68 -4.15
C ARG A 200 12.61 5.12 -3.13
N ALA A 201 11.49 4.41 -3.02
CA ALA A 201 10.54 4.65 -1.93
C ALA A 201 11.17 4.28 -0.58
N GLN A 202 10.82 4.99 0.48
CA GLN A 202 11.26 4.66 1.84
C GLN A 202 10.94 3.19 2.15
N ALA A 203 11.82 2.54 2.90
CA ALA A 203 11.74 1.10 3.16
C ALA A 203 10.39 0.68 3.79
N GLU A 204 9.90 1.44 4.77
CA GLU A 204 8.66 1.12 5.50
C GLU A 204 7.44 1.13 4.57
N ILE A 205 7.23 2.20 3.79
CA ILE A 205 6.08 2.28 2.87
C ILE A 205 6.21 1.27 1.72
N ARG A 206 7.42 1.00 1.23
CA ARG A 206 7.67 -0.05 0.23
C ARG A 206 7.30 -1.43 0.79
N ASN A 207 7.63 -1.70 2.05
CA ASN A 207 7.27 -2.94 2.72
C ASN A 207 5.75 -3.08 2.89
N LEU A 208 5.06 -2.00 3.26
CA LEU A 208 3.60 -1.96 3.30
C LEU A 208 2.99 -2.42 1.96
N PHE A 209 3.46 -1.86 0.83
CA PHE A 209 2.92 -2.22 -0.48
C PHE A 209 3.27 -3.63 -0.94
N LYS A 210 4.38 -4.22 -0.46
CA LYS A 210 4.65 -5.65 -0.64
C LYS A 210 3.64 -6.52 0.11
N LEU A 211 3.30 -6.17 1.34
CA LEU A 211 2.28 -6.89 2.13
C LEU A 211 0.88 -6.75 1.51
N ILE A 212 0.52 -5.57 1.02
CA ILE A 212 -0.73 -5.35 0.26
C ILE A 212 -0.78 -6.27 -0.96
N LYS A 213 0.31 -6.39 -1.73
CA LYS A 213 0.36 -7.31 -2.87
C LYS A 213 0.14 -8.77 -2.48
N ILE A 214 0.68 -9.21 -1.36
CA ILE A 214 0.46 -10.59 -0.85
C ILE A 214 -1.03 -10.82 -0.57
N GLU A 215 -1.69 -9.88 0.07
CA GLU A 215 -3.13 -9.98 0.35
C GLU A 215 -3.99 -9.96 -0.93
N VAL A 216 -3.63 -9.11 -1.91
CA VAL A 216 -4.33 -9.08 -3.21
C VAL A 216 -4.05 -10.36 -4.02
N GLU A 217 -2.82 -10.92 -3.97
CA GLU A 217 -2.49 -12.18 -4.64
C GLU A 217 -3.29 -13.36 -4.11
N ALA A 218 -3.49 -13.40 -2.79
CA ALA A 218 -4.32 -14.42 -2.15
C ALA A 218 -5.81 -14.29 -2.55
N TYR A 219 -6.27 -13.09 -2.88
CA TYR A 219 -7.62 -12.83 -3.35
C TYR A 219 -7.77 -13.11 -4.86
N ASP A 220 -6.90 -12.52 -5.71
CA ASP A 220 -6.93 -12.65 -7.16
C ASP A 220 -5.55 -12.39 -7.77
N LYS A 221 -4.95 -13.42 -8.37
CA LYS A 221 -3.61 -13.36 -9.00
C LYS A 221 -3.56 -12.45 -10.22
N LYS A 222 -4.67 -12.32 -10.98
CA LYS A 222 -4.75 -11.48 -12.18
C LYS A 222 -4.72 -10.01 -11.77
N LEU A 223 -5.50 -9.62 -10.76
CA LEU A 223 -5.44 -8.25 -10.21
C LEU A 223 -4.08 -7.93 -9.61
N ASN A 224 -3.47 -8.88 -8.88
CA ASN A 224 -2.12 -8.69 -8.35
C ASN A 224 -1.06 -8.45 -9.45
N SER A 225 -1.23 -9.05 -10.64
CA SER A 225 -0.31 -8.84 -11.77
C SER A 225 -0.27 -7.40 -12.28
N LEU A 226 -1.32 -6.60 -12.01
CA LEU A 226 -1.40 -5.18 -12.34
C LEU A 226 -0.63 -4.29 -11.34
N LEU A 227 -0.34 -4.80 -10.15
CA LEU A 227 0.30 -4.06 -9.06
C LEU A 227 1.82 -4.13 -9.18
N VAL A 228 2.40 -3.29 -10.00
CA VAL A 228 3.84 -3.29 -10.33
C VAL A 228 4.47 -1.91 -10.18
N PRO A 229 5.79 -1.78 -9.96
CA PRO A 229 6.45 -0.46 -10.01
C PRO A 229 6.45 0.10 -11.43
N THR A 230 6.53 1.42 -11.57
CA THR A 230 6.47 2.15 -12.86
C THR A 230 7.38 1.56 -13.93
N CYS A 231 8.60 1.17 -13.58
CA CYS A 231 9.57 0.61 -14.54
C CYS A 231 9.13 -0.74 -15.13
N PHE A 232 8.33 -1.53 -14.41
CA PHE A 232 7.76 -2.78 -14.93
C PHE A 232 6.57 -2.52 -15.85
N LYS A 233 5.77 -1.47 -15.56
CA LYS A 233 4.69 -1.02 -16.45
C LYS A 233 5.22 -0.49 -17.77
N LEU A 234 6.31 0.31 -17.72
CA LEU A 234 6.90 0.96 -18.90
C LEU A 234 7.88 0.08 -19.68
N GLY A 235 8.40 -1.01 -19.06
CA GLY A 235 9.49 -1.82 -19.62
C GLY A 235 10.89 -1.21 -19.41
N TYR A 236 11.00 0.04 -18.96
CA TYR A 236 12.25 0.73 -18.66
C TYR A 236 12.15 1.56 -17.37
N CYS A 237 13.32 1.90 -16.79
CA CYS A 237 13.41 2.75 -15.60
C CYS A 237 13.38 4.24 -16.02
N PRO A 238 12.36 5.02 -15.57
CA PRO A 238 12.29 6.46 -15.86
C PRO A 238 13.17 7.32 -14.93
N GLU A 239 13.75 6.73 -13.87
CA GLU A 239 14.53 7.43 -12.85
C GLU A 239 15.94 7.74 -13.34
N HIS A 240 16.44 8.94 -13.02
CA HIS A 240 17.80 9.35 -13.35
C HIS A 240 18.86 8.39 -12.77
N ASN A 241 18.68 7.97 -11.51
CA ASN A 241 19.54 6.98 -10.86
C ASN A 241 18.80 5.63 -10.79
N SER A 242 18.97 4.82 -11.82
CA SER A 242 18.35 3.48 -11.91
C SER A 242 18.92 2.52 -10.87
N CYS A 243 18.03 1.67 -10.31
CA CYS A 243 18.45 0.51 -9.49
C CYS A 243 18.85 -0.71 -10.36
N LYS A 244 18.89 -0.56 -11.67
CA LYS A 244 19.26 -1.57 -12.69
C LYS A 244 18.34 -2.80 -12.76
N GLN A 245 17.16 -2.80 -12.15
CA GLN A 245 16.17 -3.87 -12.33
C GLN A 245 15.52 -3.84 -13.72
N LYS A 246 15.51 -2.69 -14.36
CA LYS A 246 15.10 -2.47 -15.75
C LYS A 246 16.11 -1.53 -16.41
N PRO A 247 16.32 -1.64 -17.75
CA PRO A 247 17.15 -0.70 -18.47
C PRO A 247 16.63 0.73 -18.31
N THR A 248 17.50 1.71 -18.41
CA THR A 248 17.13 3.12 -18.49
C THR A 248 16.45 3.43 -19.82
N LYS A 249 15.71 4.54 -19.89
CA LYS A 249 15.12 5.00 -21.17
C LYS A 249 16.19 5.19 -22.26
N GLN A 250 17.35 5.71 -21.89
CA GLN A 250 18.46 5.93 -22.80
C GLN A 250 19.04 4.59 -23.33
N GLU A 251 19.28 3.59 -22.47
CA GLU A 251 19.76 2.26 -22.87
C GLU A 251 18.78 1.57 -23.83
N VAL A 252 17.46 1.71 -23.59
CA VAL A 252 16.43 1.18 -24.51
C VAL A 252 16.48 1.90 -25.86
N PHE A 253 16.63 3.24 -25.86
CA PHE A 253 16.72 4.03 -27.08
C PHE A 253 17.97 3.66 -27.90
N GLU A 254 19.15 3.57 -27.25
CA GLU A 254 20.40 3.18 -27.89
C GLU A 254 20.35 1.75 -28.48
N TYR A 255 19.63 0.83 -27.80
CA TYR A 255 19.39 -0.51 -28.32
C TYR A 255 18.58 -0.47 -29.62
N TYR A 256 17.49 0.31 -29.69
CA TYR A 256 16.66 0.41 -30.89
C TYR A 256 17.39 1.08 -32.05
N GLU A 257 18.20 2.12 -31.80
CA GLU A 257 19.01 2.77 -32.84
C GLU A 257 20.03 1.81 -33.45
N ARG A 258 20.71 0.97 -32.63
CA ARG A 258 21.62 -0.06 -33.14
C ARG A 258 20.88 -1.10 -33.98
N TYR A 259 19.71 -1.55 -33.54
CA TYR A 259 18.89 -2.53 -34.24
C TYR A 259 18.38 -2.01 -35.59
N LYS A 260 18.01 -0.74 -35.67
CA LYS A 260 17.57 -0.09 -36.89
C LYS A 260 18.71 -0.07 -37.94
N ASN A 261 19.91 0.34 -37.53
CA ASN A 261 21.08 0.40 -38.38
C ASN A 261 21.55 -0.99 -38.92
N LEU A 262 21.24 -2.08 -38.18
CA LEU A 262 21.54 -3.46 -38.63
C LEU A 262 20.54 -3.99 -39.65
N ASN A 263 19.38 -3.39 -39.83
CA ASN A 263 18.38 -3.79 -40.82
C ASN A 263 18.39 -2.90 -42.07
N ASP A 264 19.19 -1.84 -42.08
CA ASP A 264 19.37 -0.93 -43.21
C ASP A 264 20.67 -1.29 -44.02
N GLU A 265 21.42 -2.32 -43.62
CA GLU A 265 22.52 -2.97 -44.36
C GLU A 265 22.02 -4.28 -45.01
#